data_0d1e17f0f2339e7eaf8af6c34f52bbb5
#
_entry.id   0d1e17f0f2339e7eaf8af6c34f52bbb5
#
_cell.length_a   1.000
_cell.length_b   1.000
_cell.length_c   1.000
_cell.angle_alpha   90.00
_cell.angle_beta   90.00
_cell.angle_gamma   90.00
#
_symmetry.space_group_name_H-M   'P 1'
#
loop_
_entity.id
_entity.type
_entity.pdbx_description
1 polymer ?
#
loop_
_entity_poly.entity_id
_entity_poly.type
_entity_poly.pdbx_seq_one_letter_code
_entity_poly.pdbx_strand_id
1 'polypeptide(L)'
;MKKMIIAACAVFALTSCSDFLEETPVGELTPEQAQDPNNIEGLIISAYSILDGQMDDASSGLNSGCSNWQFGDVISDDTYKGGGGTGDQNPVHLMEIFHIDPTIQDYNRKWLALYEGVNRCNQAIRILKGSDYDKKETRIAEMRFLRAHFYFNLKIIYNQIPYFDESVSDPSAFASISNKEYTSDQLWEKILNDFKAAYEGLPDSQPDVARPCKMTARAYMAKVYLFQGKWQECATATDEVINSGKYQLLPDFRNIFLPENDNCPEILFSVQASINDGSPNNYNGNPGDRLLPPGGPYPNYGFLRPSQNLVNAYKTDSNGLPLEDGIDVSENDYVDTRLDHTVARPGIMFLDVQLYDWTPREATVYGPYSPCLLYTSPSPRDT
;
A
#
# COMPACT_ATOMS: atom_id res chain seq x y z
N MET A 1 -74.00 -14.90 1.91
CA MET A 1 -72.80 -15.52 1.32
C MET A 1 -71.75 -14.54 0.86
N LYS A 2 -72.02 -13.53 0.01
CA LYS A 2 -70.95 -12.58 -0.46
C LYS A 2 -70.25 -11.81 0.68
N LYS A 3 -70.91 -11.42 1.74
CA LYS A 3 -70.29 -10.71 2.89
C LYS A 3 -69.41 -11.60 3.77
N MET A 4 -69.72 -12.92 3.87
CA MET A 4 -68.87 -13.89 4.58
C MET A 4 -67.59 -14.21 3.81
N ILE A 5 -67.63 -14.24 2.49
CA ILE A 5 -66.44 -14.49 1.64
C ILE A 5 -65.46 -13.33 1.71
N ILE A 6 -65.98 -12.09 1.77
CA ILE A 6 -65.12 -10.89 1.90
C ILE A 6 -64.44 -10.84 3.30
N ALA A 7 -65.14 -11.27 4.37
CA ALA A 7 -64.55 -11.35 5.71
C ALA A 7 -63.48 -12.45 5.81
N ALA A 8 -63.68 -13.62 5.16
CA ALA A 8 -62.69 -14.66 5.13
C ALA A 8 -61.42 -14.30 4.32
N CYS A 9 -61.57 -13.59 3.20
CA CYS A 9 -60.42 -13.08 2.44
C CYS A 9 -59.64 -11.99 3.19
N ALA A 10 -60.32 -11.14 4.00
CA ALA A 10 -59.66 -10.12 4.81
C ALA A 10 -58.88 -10.71 6.00
N VAL A 11 -59.27 -11.84 6.56
CA VAL A 11 -58.54 -12.53 7.63
C VAL A 11 -57.31 -13.27 7.09
N PHE A 12 -57.36 -13.80 5.87
CA PHE A 12 -56.16 -14.39 5.21
C PHE A 12 -55.12 -13.37 4.76
N ALA A 13 -55.51 -12.12 4.51
CA ALA A 13 -54.56 -11.04 4.16
C ALA A 13 -53.77 -10.50 5.37
N LEU A 14 -54.16 -10.83 6.61
CA LEU A 14 -53.45 -10.42 7.83
C LEU A 14 -52.50 -11.47 8.39
N THR A 15 -52.41 -12.66 7.78
CA THR A 15 -51.40 -13.67 8.09
C THR A 15 -50.30 -13.72 7.01
N SER A 16 -49.97 -12.60 6.43
CA SER A 16 -48.78 -12.48 5.60
C SER A 16 -47.58 -12.69 6.52
N CYS A 17 -46.91 -13.83 6.40
CA CYS A 17 -45.69 -14.13 7.12
C CYS A 17 -44.68 -13.01 6.77
N SER A 18 -44.28 -12.20 7.74
CA SER A 18 -43.18 -11.25 7.62
C SER A 18 -41.91 -11.95 7.19
N ASP A 19 -41.72 -13.21 7.61
CA ASP A 19 -40.55 -14.04 7.34
C ASP A 19 -40.38 -14.43 5.87
N PHE A 20 -41.46 -14.35 5.03
CA PHE A 20 -41.34 -14.66 3.59
C PHE A 20 -40.69 -13.55 2.77
N LEU A 21 -40.59 -12.35 3.33
CA LEU A 21 -39.95 -11.18 2.69
C LEU A 21 -38.54 -10.90 3.24
N GLU A 22 -38.12 -11.62 4.28
CA GLU A 22 -36.74 -11.57 4.78
C GLU A 22 -35.88 -12.56 3.98
N GLU A 23 -35.54 -12.21 2.76
CA GLU A 23 -34.44 -12.90 2.06
C GLU A 23 -33.12 -12.53 2.74
N THR A 24 -32.47 -13.50 3.34
CA THR A 24 -31.06 -13.39 3.70
C THR A 24 -30.26 -13.24 2.41
N PRO A 25 -29.53 -12.14 2.20
CA PRO A 25 -28.74 -11.96 0.99
C PRO A 25 -27.79 -13.15 0.81
N VAL A 26 -27.83 -13.81 -0.33
CA VAL A 26 -26.91 -14.91 -0.62
C VAL A 26 -25.51 -14.33 -0.82
N GLY A 27 -24.58 -14.69 0.06
CA GLY A 27 -23.20 -14.21 0.01
C GLY A 27 -22.85 -13.11 1.02
N GLU A 28 -23.81 -12.67 1.85
CA GLU A 28 -23.54 -11.78 2.99
C GLU A 28 -23.70 -12.54 4.31
N LEU A 29 -22.87 -12.18 5.30
CA LEU A 29 -23.00 -12.71 6.66
C LEU A 29 -24.14 -11.99 7.39
N THR A 30 -25.02 -12.77 8.07
CA THR A 30 -25.95 -12.14 9.01
C THR A 30 -25.18 -11.52 10.19
N PRO A 31 -25.78 -10.58 10.94
CA PRO A 31 -25.14 -9.99 12.13
C PRO A 31 -24.68 -11.05 13.15
N GLU A 32 -25.45 -12.14 13.32
CA GLU A 32 -25.10 -13.25 14.20
C GLU A 32 -23.93 -14.06 13.66
N GLN A 33 -23.94 -14.37 12.36
CA GLN A 33 -22.83 -15.06 11.69
C GLN A 33 -21.54 -14.24 11.74
N ALA A 34 -21.64 -12.92 11.60
CA ALA A 34 -20.49 -12.01 11.67
C ALA A 34 -19.82 -12.00 13.05
N GLN A 35 -20.53 -12.39 14.11
CA GLN A 35 -20.00 -12.48 15.48
C GLN A 35 -19.38 -13.85 15.79
N ASP A 36 -19.49 -14.85 14.91
CA ASP A 36 -18.77 -16.11 15.07
C ASP A 36 -17.25 -15.86 15.04
N PRO A 37 -16.46 -16.38 16.01
CA PRO A 37 -15.02 -16.17 16.06
C PRO A 37 -14.28 -16.51 14.76
N ASN A 38 -14.72 -17.53 14.02
CA ASN A 38 -14.11 -17.91 12.75
C ASN A 38 -14.39 -16.85 11.66
N ASN A 39 -15.57 -16.26 11.65
CA ASN A 39 -15.94 -15.21 10.71
C ASN A 39 -15.30 -13.86 11.08
N ILE A 40 -15.07 -13.59 12.36
CA ILE A 40 -14.35 -12.39 12.83
C ILE A 40 -12.93 -12.35 12.26
N GLU A 41 -12.17 -13.45 12.35
CA GLU A 41 -10.82 -13.49 11.74
C GLU A 41 -10.89 -13.31 10.21
N GLY A 42 -11.91 -13.87 9.54
CA GLY A 42 -12.16 -13.65 8.12
C GLY A 42 -12.38 -12.16 7.77
N LEU A 43 -13.15 -11.44 8.58
CA LEU A 43 -13.36 -9.99 8.41
C LEU A 43 -12.06 -9.20 8.60
N ILE A 44 -11.25 -9.58 9.58
CA ILE A 44 -9.94 -8.97 9.83
C ILE A 44 -9.02 -9.21 8.63
N ILE A 45 -8.89 -10.44 8.17
CA ILE A 45 -8.08 -10.81 7.00
C ILE A 45 -8.56 -10.06 5.75
N SER A 46 -9.87 -9.87 5.59
CA SER A 46 -10.41 -9.10 4.47
C SER A 46 -9.94 -7.64 4.44
N ALA A 47 -9.67 -7.03 5.61
CA ALA A 47 -9.07 -5.69 5.67
C ALA A 47 -7.58 -5.71 5.28
N TYR A 48 -6.84 -6.74 5.69
CA TYR A 48 -5.44 -6.94 5.27
C TYR A 48 -5.32 -7.17 3.76
N SER A 49 -6.26 -7.87 3.13
CA SER A 49 -6.20 -8.19 1.70
C SER A 49 -6.18 -6.96 0.79
N ILE A 50 -6.64 -5.81 1.28
CA ILE A 50 -6.54 -4.55 0.53
C ILE A 50 -5.09 -4.05 0.41
N LEU A 51 -4.20 -4.43 1.32
CA LEU A 51 -2.77 -4.11 1.22
C LEU A 51 -2.13 -4.78 0.00
N ASP A 52 -2.60 -5.94 -0.38
CA ASP A 52 -2.15 -6.73 -1.54
C ASP A 52 -2.84 -6.28 -2.86
N GLY A 53 -3.80 -5.38 -2.78
CA GLY A 53 -4.46 -4.81 -3.95
C GLY A 53 -5.51 -5.70 -4.60
N GLN A 54 -6.16 -6.53 -3.81
CA GLN A 54 -7.32 -7.28 -4.25
C GLN A 54 -8.44 -6.32 -4.68
N MET A 55 -8.55 -6.10 -5.97
CA MET A 55 -9.59 -5.31 -6.62
C MET A 55 -10.16 -6.11 -7.77
N ASP A 56 -11.41 -5.84 -8.13
CA ASP A 56 -12.16 -6.52 -9.18
C ASP A 56 -11.53 -6.46 -10.57
N ASP A 57 -10.57 -5.56 -10.78
CA ASP A 57 -9.83 -5.42 -12.04
C ASP A 57 -8.44 -6.06 -11.94
N ALA A 58 -8.43 -7.39 -11.96
CA ALA A 58 -7.21 -8.21 -12.02
C ALA A 58 -6.43 -8.08 -13.34
N SER A 59 -6.83 -7.19 -14.25
CA SER A 59 -6.30 -7.15 -15.61
C SER A 59 -4.88 -6.61 -15.72
N SER A 60 -4.37 -5.88 -14.70
CA SER A 60 -3.01 -5.33 -14.78
C SER A 60 -2.47 -4.98 -13.38
N GLY A 61 -1.52 -5.78 -12.89
CA GLY A 61 -0.82 -5.48 -11.62
C GLY A 61 -0.13 -4.11 -11.59
N LEU A 62 0.20 -3.53 -12.74
CA LEU A 62 0.82 -2.21 -12.84
C LEU A 62 -0.10 -1.09 -12.32
N ASN A 63 -1.40 -1.20 -12.54
CA ASN A 63 -2.39 -0.18 -12.20
C ASN A 63 -3.32 -0.62 -11.07
N SER A 64 -2.89 -1.60 -10.30
CA SER A 64 -3.62 -2.06 -9.11
C SER A 64 -3.77 -0.92 -8.11
N GLY A 65 -4.90 -0.87 -7.40
CA GLY A 65 -5.17 0.14 -6.39
C GLY A 65 -4.15 0.17 -5.23
N CYS A 66 -3.38 -0.90 -4.99
CA CYS A 66 -2.29 -0.92 -4.01
C CYS A 66 -0.98 -0.37 -4.56
N SER A 67 -0.79 -0.36 -5.88
CA SER A 67 0.45 0.10 -6.51
C SER A 67 0.77 1.56 -6.17
N ASN A 68 2.03 1.86 -5.86
CA ASN A 68 2.46 3.20 -5.46
C ASN A 68 3.49 3.82 -6.43
N TRP A 69 4.04 3.06 -7.36
CA TRP A 69 5.11 3.54 -8.23
C TRP A 69 4.73 4.80 -9.02
N GLN A 70 3.48 4.91 -9.49
CA GLN A 70 2.99 6.09 -10.19
C GLN A 70 2.70 7.29 -9.28
N PHE A 71 2.52 7.07 -7.96
CA PHE A 71 2.18 8.12 -6.99
C PHE A 71 3.38 8.58 -6.16
N GLY A 72 4.55 7.99 -6.37
CA GLY A 72 5.79 8.33 -5.70
C GLY A 72 6.89 8.59 -6.71
N ASP A 73 7.47 7.52 -7.23
CA ASP A 73 8.69 7.59 -8.04
C ASP A 73 8.47 8.34 -9.36
N VAL A 74 7.42 8.02 -10.11
CA VAL A 74 7.16 8.59 -11.44
C VAL A 74 6.82 10.09 -11.41
N ILE A 75 6.20 10.57 -10.33
CA ILE A 75 5.88 12.00 -10.16
C ILE A 75 7.00 12.78 -9.46
N SER A 76 8.18 12.17 -9.34
CA SER A 76 9.40 12.82 -8.87
C SER A 76 10.37 13.04 -10.03
N ASP A 77 11.47 13.72 -9.77
CA ASP A 77 12.58 13.87 -10.73
C ASP A 77 13.60 12.73 -10.67
N ASP A 78 13.34 11.72 -9.81
CA ASP A 78 14.19 10.55 -9.65
C ASP A 78 14.02 9.52 -10.76
N THR A 79 12.81 9.39 -11.33
CA THR A 79 12.54 8.37 -12.34
C THR A 79 11.64 8.86 -13.46
N TYR A 80 11.80 8.24 -14.63
CA TYR A 80 10.84 8.30 -15.71
C TYR A 80 9.88 7.10 -15.66
N LYS A 81 8.67 7.28 -16.17
CA LYS A 81 7.73 6.18 -16.35
C LYS A 81 8.36 5.03 -17.14
N GLY A 82 9.07 5.33 -18.22
CA GLY A 82 9.67 4.31 -19.07
C GLY A 82 8.68 3.59 -19.97
N GLY A 83 8.88 2.28 -20.16
CA GLY A 83 8.07 1.45 -21.05
C GLY A 83 8.32 1.70 -22.53
N GLY A 84 7.32 1.50 -23.40
CA GLY A 84 7.38 1.65 -24.85
C GLY A 84 7.04 3.04 -25.36
N GLY A 85 7.47 4.09 -24.66
CA GLY A 85 7.17 5.48 -25.02
C GLY A 85 5.87 6.00 -24.39
N THR A 86 5.49 7.22 -24.76
CA THR A 86 4.38 7.96 -24.11
C THR A 86 3.00 7.30 -24.25
N GLY A 87 2.80 6.46 -25.25
CA GLY A 87 1.55 5.71 -25.47
C GLY A 87 1.41 4.48 -24.59
N ASP A 88 2.51 3.92 -24.11
CA ASP A 88 2.51 2.78 -23.20
C ASP A 88 2.22 3.25 -21.78
N GLN A 89 1.11 2.81 -21.19
CA GLN A 89 0.60 3.35 -19.91
C GLN A 89 0.44 4.88 -19.96
N ASN A 90 -0.25 5.39 -20.99
CA ASN A 90 -0.43 6.83 -21.20
C ASN A 90 -0.96 7.59 -19.96
N PRO A 91 -1.91 7.06 -19.15
CA PRO A 91 -2.32 7.72 -17.91
C PRO A 91 -1.14 8.02 -16.97
N VAL A 92 -0.21 7.08 -16.82
CA VAL A 92 0.98 7.27 -15.97
C VAL A 92 1.94 8.30 -16.58
N HIS A 93 2.05 8.36 -17.94
CA HIS A 93 2.80 9.43 -18.58
C HIS A 93 2.18 10.82 -18.34
N LEU A 94 0.86 10.93 -18.33
CA LEU A 94 0.19 12.20 -17.99
C LEU A 94 0.46 12.59 -16.55
N MET A 95 0.58 11.64 -15.61
CA MET A 95 0.99 11.91 -14.23
C MET A 95 2.45 12.38 -14.18
N GLU A 96 3.36 11.72 -14.90
CA GLU A 96 4.79 12.08 -15.00
C GLU A 96 5.00 13.56 -15.42
N ILE A 97 4.23 14.02 -16.38
CA ILE A 97 4.33 15.41 -16.87
C ILE A 97 3.38 16.39 -16.15
N PHE A 98 2.79 15.98 -15.03
CA PHE A 98 1.82 16.76 -14.23
C PHE A 98 0.60 17.26 -15.00
N HIS A 99 0.24 16.57 -16.08
CA HIS A 99 -1.00 16.83 -16.86
C HIS A 99 -2.14 15.98 -16.28
N ILE A 100 -2.50 16.26 -15.03
CA ILE A 100 -3.43 15.46 -14.24
C ILE A 100 -4.84 16.02 -14.40
N ASP A 101 -5.79 15.15 -14.73
CA ASP A 101 -7.22 15.47 -14.77
C ASP A 101 -8.05 14.35 -14.11
N PRO A 102 -9.33 14.61 -13.78
CA PRO A 102 -10.20 13.64 -13.10
C PRO A 102 -10.53 12.37 -13.90
N THR A 103 -10.15 12.29 -15.18
CA THR A 103 -10.41 11.12 -16.04
C THR A 103 -9.33 10.05 -15.91
N ILE A 104 -8.21 10.35 -15.27
CA ILE A 104 -7.12 9.39 -15.02
C ILE A 104 -7.60 8.33 -14.04
N GLN A 105 -7.85 7.13 -14.57
CA GLN A 105 -8.45 6.03 -13.80
C GLN A 105 -7.59 5.53 -12.64
N ASP A 106 -6.27 5.69 -12.71
CA ASP A 106 -5.33 5.30 -11.64
C ASP A 106 -5.66 6.00 -10.32
N TYR A 107 -6.00 7.30 -10.36
CA TYR A 107 -6.49 8.01 -9.18
C TYR A 107 -7.80 7.44 -8.64
N ASN A 108 -8.75 7.13 -9.52
CA ASN A 108 -10.02 6.56 -9.09
C ASN A 108 -9.84 5.15 -8.47
N ARG A 109 -9.04 4.30 -9.08
CA ARG A 109 -8.73 2.96 -8.55
C ARG A 109 -8.06 3.05 -7.17
N LYS A 110 -7.09 3.93 -7.03
CA LYS A 110 -6.41 4.16 -5.74
C LYS A 110 -7.38 4.65 -4.67
N TRP A 111 -8.23 5.60 -5.01
CA TRP A 111 -9.28 6.11 -4.13
C TRP A 111 -10.22 5.00 -3.65
N LEU A 112 -10.76 4.23 -4.58
CA LEU A 112 -11.68 3.14 -4.26
C LEU A 112 -11.02 2.07 -3.39
N ALA A 113 -9.81 1.64 -3.71
CA ALA A 113 -9.09 0.64 -2.93
C ALA A 113 -8.84 1.11 -1.48
N LEU A 114 -8.36 2.34 -1.31
CA LEU A 114 -8.06 2.87 0.02
C LEU A 114 -9.33 3.05 0.86
N TYR A 115 -10.43 3.53 0.28
CA TYR A 115 -11.70 3.63 1.00
C TYR A 115 -12.35 2.28 1.27
N GLU A 116 -12.18 1.29 0.41
CA GLU A 116 -12.59 -0.08 0.70
C GLU A 116 -11.83 -0.62 1.92
N GLY A 117 -10.51 -0.36 2.01
CA GLY A 117 -9.72 -0.69 3.19
C GLY A 117 -10.25 -0.02 4.47
N VAL A 118 -10.56 1.28 4.40
CA VAL A 118 -11.20 2.01 5.51
C VAL A 118 -12.53 1.37 5.91
N ASN A 119 -13.38 1.05 4.95
CA ASN A 119 -14.69 0.46 5.20
C ASN A 119 -14.58 -0.91 5.88
N ARG A 120 -13.69 -1.79 5.40
CA ARG A 120 -13.46 -3.11 6.00
C ARG A 120 -12.92 -3.00 7.42
N CYS A 121 -12.00 -2.06 7.67
CA CYS A 121 -11.53 -1.77 9.03
C CYS A 121 -12.67 -1.32 9.95
N ASN A 122 -13.52 -0.38 9.49
CA ASN A 122 -14.66 0.12 10.25
C ASN A 122 -15.67 -1.00 10.57
N GLN A 123 -15.95 -1.85 9.59
CA GLN A 123 -16.84 -3.00 9.78
C GLN A 123 -16.26 -3.97 10.82
N ALA A 124 -15.01 -4.34 10.70
CA ALA A 124 -14.34 -5.24 11.65
C ALA A 124 -14.33 -4.65 13.06
N ILE A 125 -14.05 -3.35 13.23
CA ILE A 125 -14.09 -2.68 14.54
C ILE A 125 -15.50 -2.71 15.14
N ARG A 126 -16.55 -2.46 14.36
CA ARG A 126 -17.94 -2.54 14.85
C ARG A 126 -18.29 -3.92 15.38
N ILE A 127 -17.98 -4.95 14.60
CA ILE A 127 -18.23 -6.35 14.97
C ILE A 127 -17.43 -6.73 16.23
N LEU A 128 -16.14 -6.42 16.27
CA LEU A 128 -15.29 -6.69 17.41
C LEU A 128 -15.81 -6.04 18.70
N LYS A 129 -16.21 -4.77 18.65
CA LYS A 129 -16.77 -4.05 19.80
C LYS A 129 -18.02 -4.72 20.37
N GLY A 130 -18.85 -5.33 19.53
CA GLY A 130 -20.08 -6.04 19.92
C GLY A 130 -19.88 -7.51 20.29
N SER A 131 -18.67 -8.06 20.15
CA SER A 131 -18.38 -9.49 20.36
C SER A 131 -17.70 -9.77 21.69
N ASP A 132 -17.71 -11.03 22.10
CA ASP A 132 -16.95 -11.56 23.22
C ASP A 132 -15.63 -12.22 22.77
N TYR A 133 -15.12 -11.82 21.59
CA TYR A 133 -13.89 -12.37 21.03
C TYR A 133 -12.68 -12.07 21.95
N ASP A 134 -11.96 -13.10 22.35
CA ASP A 134 -10.90 -13.02 23.36
C ASP A 134 -9.72 -12.11 22.98
N LYS A 135 -9.43 -11.98 21.65
CA LYS A 135 -8.37 -11.11 21.13
C LYS A 135 -8.89 -9.75 20.64
N LYS A 136 -10.12 -9.36 20.96
CA LYS A 136 -10.78 -8.20 20.35
C LYS A 136 -9.98 -6.90 20.48
N GLU A 137 -9.37 -6.64 21.63
CA GLU A 137 -8.63 -5.39 21.85
C GLU A 137 -7.41 -5.29 20.93
N THR A 138 -6.65 -6.38 20.81
CA THR A 138 -5.52 -6.45 19.88
C THR A 138 -5.98 -6.31 18.43
N ARG A 139 -7.08 -6.97 18.06
CA ARG A 139 -7.61 -6.88 16.69
C ARG A 139 -8.20 -5.51 16.36
N ILE A 140 -8.83 -4.85 17.32
CA ILE A 140 -9.24 -3.45 17.17
C ILE A 140 -8.02 -2.54 16.93
N ALA A 141 -6.94 -2.75 17.67
CA ALA A 141 -5.70 -2.01 17.49
C ALA A 141 -5.07 -2.24 16.10
N GLU A 142 -5.09 -3.48 15.58
CA GLU A 142 -4.68 -3.79 14.21
C GLU A 142 -5.55 -3.07 13.17
N MET A 143 -6.87 -3.11 13.32
CA MET A 143 -7.80 -2.45 12.41
C MET A 143 -7.62 -0.93 12.42
N ARG A 144 -7.34 -0.33 13.57
CA ARG A 144 -7.00 1.08 13.67
C ARG A 144 -5.67 1.41 12.98
N PHE A 145 -4.65 0.55 13.12
CA PHE A 145 -3.40 0.68 12.39
C PHE A 145 -3.63 0.67 10.87
N LEU A 146 -4.37 -0.30 10.36
CA LEU A 146 -4.69 -0.41 8.93
C LEU A 146 -5.53 0.78 8.44
N ARG A 147 -6.55 1.19 9.18
CA ARG A 147 -7.36 2.35 8.83
C ARG A 147 -6.52 3.63 8.74
N ALA A 148 -5.63 3.83 9.70
CA ALA A 148 -4.69 4.96 9.68
C ALA A 148 -3.74 4.87 8.47
N HIS A 149 -3.27 3.67 8.11
CA HIS A 149 -2.47 3.45 6.91
C HIS A 149 -3.22 3.85 5.64
N PHE A 150 -4.47 3.43 5.48
CA PHE A 150 -5.29 3.79 4.33
C PHE A 150 -5.57 5.29 4.28
N TYR A 151 -5.96 5.91 5.40
CA TYR A 151 -6.17 7.34 5.48
C TYR A 151 -4.89 8.15 5.28
N PHE A 152 -3.74 7.67 5.73
CA PHE A 152 -2.45 8.30 5.46
C PHE A 152 -2.19 8.38 3.95
N ASN A 153 -2.37 7.27 3.23
CA ASN A 153 -2.21 7.25 1.77
C ASN A 153 -3.23 8.16 1.07
N LEU A 154 -4.49 8.13 1.48
CA LEU A 154 -5.53 9.06 0.98
C LEU A 154 -5.11 10.51 1.18
N LYS A 155 -4.60 10.85 2.37
CA LYS A 155 -4.22 12.21 2.74
C LYS A 155 -3.04 12.73 1.93
N ILE A 156 -1.99 11.93 1.71
CA ILE A 156 -0.81 12.37 0.95
C ILE A 156 -1.09 12.49 -0.55
N ILE A 157 -1.98 11.67 -1.12
CA ILE A 157 -2.30 11.68 -2.55
C ILE A 157 -3.37 12.73 -2.88
N TYR A 158 -4.44 12.85 -2.07
CA TYR A 158 -5.61 13.69 -2.41
C TYR A 158 -5.73 14.92 -1.52
N ASN A 159 -4.90 15.06 -0.51
CA ASN A 159 -4.85 16.17 0.45
C ASN A 159 -6.13 16.37 1.26
N GLN A 160 -7.25 16.72 0.63
CA GLN A 160 -8.52 17.02 1.30
C GLN A 160 -9.52 15.91 1.02
N ILE A 161 -9.81 15.09 2.04
CA ILE A 161 -10.55 13.84 1.93
C ILE A 161 -11.75 13.80 2.88
N PRO A 162 -12.87 13.13 2.53
CA PRO A 162 -13.90 12.74 3.49
C PRO A 162 -13.33 11.81 4.57
N TYR A 163 -13.65 12.06 5.83
CA TYR A 163 -13.26 11.18 6.92
C TYR A 163 -14.50 10.62 7.63
N PHE A 164 -14.49 9.32 7.85
CA PHE A 164 -15.50 8.61 8.65
C PHE A 164 -14.85 7.42 9.37
N ASP A 165 -15.40 7.08 10.51
CA ASP A 165 -14.95 5.96 11.33
C ASP A 165 -16.09 4.94 11.53
N GLU A 166 -15.88 3.99 12.43
CA GLU A 166 -16.83 2.92 12.73
C GLU A 166 -18.17 3.38 13.27
N SER A 167 -18.34 4.65 13.64
CA SER A 167 -19.64 5.20 14.09
C SER A 167 -20.63 5.41 12.94
N VAL A 168 -20.13 5.54 11.71
CA VAL A 168 -20.96 5.66 10.51
C VAL A 168 -21.23 4.26 9.96
N SER A 169 -22.43 3.74 10.20
CA SER A 169 -22.84 2.41 9.77
C SER A 169 -23.83 2.40 8.60
N ASP A 170 -24.52 3.50 8.34
CA ASP A 170 -25.47 3.62 7.25
C ASP A 170 -24.76 4.01 5.95
N PRO A 171 -24.76 3.13 4.91
CA PRO A 171 -24.15 3.45 3.62
C PRO A 171 -24.69 4.72 2.97
N SER A 172 -25.95 5.08 3.21
CA SER A 172 -26.57 6.29 2.66
C SER A 172 -25.97 7.58 3.23
N ALA A 173 -25.38 7.52 4.42
CA ALA A 173 -24.73 8.66 5.07
C ALA A 173 -23.42 9.04 4.36
N PHE A 174 -22.72 8.11 3.71
CA PHE A 174 -21.43 8.39 3.07
C PHE A 174 -21.51 9.46 1.99
N ALA A 175 -22.62 9.50 1.23
CA ALA A 175 -22.81 10.51 0.19
C ALA A 175 -22.91 11.95 0.73
N SER A 176 -23.19 12.11 2.01
CA SER A 176 -23.33 13.42 2.67
C SER A 176 -22.04 13.89 3.37
N ILE A 177 -21.03 13.02 3.51
CA ILE A 177 -19.78 13.36 4.19
C ILE A 177 -18.91 14.21 3.25
N SER A 178 -18.69 15.46 3.66
CA SER A 178 -17.93 16.42 2.87
C SER A 178 -16.43 16.25 3.10
N ASN A 179 -15.62 16.38 2.03
CA ASN A 179 -14.19 16.51 2.15
C ASN A 179 -13.75 17.85 2.80
N LYS A 180 -14.68 18.78 3.03
CA LYS A 180 -14.43 20.07 3.70
C LYS A 180 -14.81 20.08 5.18
N GLU A 181 -15.23 18.94 5.72
CA GLU A 181 -15.67 18.85 7.12
C GLU A 181 -14.51 19.08 8.10
N TYR A 182 -13.32 18.61 7.76
CA TYR A 182 -12.13 18.74 8.59
C TYR A 182 -11.05 19.55 7.89
N THR A 183 -10.30 20.34 8.64
CA THR A 183 -9.08 20.99 8.14
C THR A 183 -7.98 19.95 7.92
N SER A 184 -6.92 20.34 7.20
CA SER A 184 -5.76 19.48 6.99
C SER A 184 -5.14 18.97 8.31
N ASP A 185 -5.02 19.85 9.32
CA ASP A 185 -4.48 19.51 10.62
C ASP A 185 -5.38 18.54 11.39
N GLN A 186 -6.68 18.74 11.33
CA GLN A 186 -7.67 17.84 11.94
C GLN A 186 -7.63 16.45 11.29
N LEU A 187 -7.47 16.36 9.96
CA LEU A 187 -7.31 15.07 9.28
C LEU A 187 -6.02 14.35 9.74
N TRP A 188 -4.91 15.08 9.83
CA TRP A 188 -3.67 14.52 10.38
C TRP A 188 -3.81 14.05 11.83
N GLU A 189 -4.53 14.82 12.65
CA GLU A 189 -4.81 14.43 14.03
C GLU A 189 -5.63 13.13 14.11
N LYS A 190 -6.66 12.97 13.28
CA LYS A 190 -7.47 11.75 13.22
C LYS A 190 -6.62 10.52 12.82
N ILE A 191 -5.77 10.66 11.81
CA ILE A 191 -4.83 9.60 11.38
C ILE A 191 -3.88 9.25 12.52
N LEU A 192 -3.30 10.26 13.15
CA LEU A 192 -2.37 10.08 14.26
C LEU A 192 -3.03 9.42 15.47
N ASN A 193 -4.30 9.74 15.77
CA ASN A 193 -5.04 9.15 16.88
C ASN A 193 -5.31 7.65 16.69
N ASP A 194 -5.54 7.20 15.46
CA ASP A 194 -5.64 5.77 15.16
C ASP A 194 -4.28 5.07 15.34
N PHE A 195 -3.17 5.66 14.88
CA PHE A 195 -1.84 5.10 15.13
C PHE A 195 -1.46 5.11 16.62
N LYS A 196 -1.85 6.12 17.39
CA LYS A 196 -1.66 6.14 18.85
C LYS A 196 -2.44 5.02 19.53
N ALA A 197 -3.72 4.85 19.17
CA ALA A 197 -4.52 3.77 19.71
C ALA A 197 -3.95 2.38 19.33
N ALA A 198 -3.41 2.25 18.13
CA ALA A 198 -2.68 1.05 17.72
C ALA A 198 -1.40 0.85 18.55
N TYR A 199 -0.61 1.89 18.76
CA TYR A 199 0.59 1.84 19.61
C TYR A 199 0.28 1.39 21.05
N GLU A 200 -0.85 1.84 21.60
CA GLU A 200 -1.28 1.50 22.97
C GLU A 200 -1.84 0.07 23.05
N GLY A 201 -2.55 -0.39 22.02
CA GLY A 201 -3.26 -1.67 22.03
C GLY A 201 -2.52 -2.85 21.40
N LEU A 202 -1.49 -2.61 20.59
CA LEU A 202 -0.71 -3.68 19.96
C LEU A 202 0.32 -4.27 20.93
N PRO A 203 0.53 -5.60 20.87
CA PRO A 203 1.57 -6.26 21.63
C PRO A 203 2.98 -5.92 21.08
N ASP A 204 3.98 -6.21 21.87
CA ASP A 204 5.38 -6.02 21.50
C ASP A 204 5.87 -6.94 20.37
N SER A 205 5.23 -8.09 20.20
CA SER A 205 5.47 -9.05 19.12
C SER A 205 4.21 -9.84 18.84
N GLN A 206 4.08 -10.35 17.63
CA GLN A 206 3.00 -11.25 17.22
C GLN A 206 3.59 -12.51 16.57
N PRO A 207 2.93 -13.67 16.70
CA PRO A 207 3.40 -14.90 16.04
C PRO A 207 3.36 -14.83 14.51
N ASP A 208 2.44 -14.04 13.96
CA ASP A 208 2.26 -13.85 12.53
C ASP A 208 3.01 -12.57 12.11
N VAL A 209 4.03 -12.74 11.28
CA VAL A 209 4.90 -11.66 10.79
C VAL A 209 4.17 -10.61 9.93
N ALA A 210 3.02 -10.98 9.36
CA ALA A 210 2.18 -10.07 8.59
C ALA A 210 1.45 -9.03 9.46
N ARG A 211 1.44 -9.21 10.80
CA ARG A 211 0.68 -8.35 11.70
C ARG A 211 1.55 -7.27 12.34
N PRO A 212 1.05 -6.03 12.41
CA PRO A 212 1.80 -4.94 13.02
C PRO A 212 1.99 -5.16 14.52
N CYS A 213 3.14 -4.71 15.01
CA CYS A 213 3.48 -4.68 16.43
C CYS A 213 3.46 -3.25 16.98
N LYS A 214 3.61 -3.10 18.27
CA LYS A 214 3.65 -1.79 18.94
C LYS A 214 4.64 -0.82 18.29
N MET A 215 5.89 -1.25 18.05
CA MET A 215 6.90 -0.39 17.43
C MET A 215 6.62 -0.11 15.95
N THR A 216 5.91 -0.97 15.24
CA THR A 216 5.41 -0.68 13.89
C THR A 216 4.50 0.55 13.90
N ALA A 217 3.53 0.59 14.82
CA ALA A 217 2.65 1.76 14.97
C ALA A 217 3.45 3.02 15.35
N ARG A 218 4.48 2.90 16.20
CA ARG A 218 5.33 4.03 16.57
C ARG A 218 6.11 4.58 15.39
N ALA A 219 6.65 3.72 14.53
CA ALA A 219 7.34 4.12 13.30
C ALA A 219 6.39 4.85 12.33
N TYR A 220 5.15 4.39 12.21
CA TYR A 220 4.15 5.10 11.39
C TYR A 220 3.73 6.45 11.99
N MET A 221 3.72 6.60 13.31
CA MET A 221 3.56 7.92 13.93
C MET A 221 4.73 8.85 13.55
N ALA A 222 5.98 8.37 13.57
CA ALA A 222 7.13 9.14 13.10
C ALA A 222 6.95 9.59 11.65
N LYS A 223 6.47 8.70 10.76
CA LYS A 223 6.16 9.03 9.37
C LYS A 223 5.09 10.12 9.26
N VAL A 224 4.01 10.06 10.06
CA VAL A 224 2.99 11.12 10.10
C VAL A 224 3.58 12.45 10.55
N TYR A 225 4.43 12.47 11.58
CA TYR A 225 5.11 13.68 12.04
C TYR A 225 6.04 14.26 10.97
N LEU A 226 6.78 13.41 10.25
CA LEU A 226 7.64 13.82 9.14
C LEU A 226 6.84 14.60 8.06
N PHE A 227 5.70 14.05 7.63
CA PHE A 227 4.84 14.70 6.63
C PHE A 227 4.18 16.00 7.12
N GLN A 228 4.12 16.21 8.42
CA GLN A 228 3.65 17.47 9.03
C GLN A 228 4.78 18.48 9.29
N GLY A 229 6.04 18.13 9.04
CA GLY A 229 7.21 18.96 9.41
C GLY A 229 7.42 19.06 10.95
N LYS A 230 6.85 18.15 11.73
CA LYS A 230 7.01 18.06 13.18
C LYS A 230 8.29 17.29 13.52
N TRP A 231 9.42 17.92 13.26
CA TRP A 231 10.74 17.27 13.31
C TRP A 231 11.10 16.71 14.67
N GLN A 232 10.78 17.42 15.76
CA GLN A 232 11.11 16.98 17.11
C GLN A 232 10.29 15.74 17.52
N GLU A 233 8.99 15.72 17.21
CA GLU A 233 8.12 14.58 17.47
C GLU A 233 8.51 13.38 16.60
N CYS A 234 8.91 13.64 15.35
CA CYS A 234 9.44 12.61 14.46
C CYS A 234 10.70 11.98 15.04
N ALA A 235 11.70 12.79 15.42
CA ALA A 235 12.94 12.32 16.04
C ALA A 235 12.66 11.50 17.32
N THR A 236 11.82 12.02 18.22
CA THR A 236 11.45 11.30 19.45
C THR A 236 10.83 9.94 19.16
N ALA A 237 9.91 9.87 18.18
CA ALA A 237 9.27 8.61 17.83
C ALA A 237 10.24 7.62 17.18
N THR A 238 11.17 8.13 16.36
CA THR A 238 12.21 7.31 15.72
C THR A 238 13.20 6.78 16.75
N ASP A 239 13.63 7.63 17.68
CA ASP A 239 14.53 7.21 18.78
C ASP A 239 13.94 6.10 19.63
N GLU A 240 12.63 6.12 19.90
CA GLU A 240 11.96 5.03 20.63
C GLU A 240 12.03 3.70 19.86
N VAL A 241 11.84 3.74 18.54
CA VAL A 241 11.94 2.54 17.69
C VAL A 241 13.38 2.00 17.70
N ILE A 242 14.37 2.86 17.50
CA ILE A 242 15.80 2.48 17.50
C ILE A 242 16.19 1.91 18.86
N ASN A 243 15.87 2.62 19.95
CA ASN A 243 16.23 2.24 21.30
C ASN A 243 15.44 1.02 21.83
N SER A 244 14.40 0.57 21.12
CA SER A 244 13.69 -0.66 21.47
C SER A 244 14.59 -1.90 21.36
N GLY A 245 15.67 -1.82 20.58
CA GLY A 245 16.59 -2.94 20.32
C GLY A 245 15.99 -4.09 19.51
N LYS A 246 14.79 -3.90 18.97
CA LYS A 246 14.07 -4.93 18.19
C LYS A 246 14.45 -4.94 16.72
N TYR A 247 14.94 -3.80 16.22
CA TYR A 247 15.26 -3.60 14.81
C TYR A 247 16.72 -3.17 14.68
N GLN A 248 17.34 -3.57 13.58
CA GLN A 248 18.68 -3.15 13.23
C GLN A 248 18.87 -3.17 11.72
N LEU A 249 19.66 -2.24 11.20
CA LEU A 249 20.05 -2.24 9.80
C LEU A 249 20.93 -3.47 9.50
N LEU A 250 20.73 -4.09 8.34
CA LEU A 250 21.64 -5.11 7.85
C LEU A 250 23.00 -4.46 7.50
N PRO A 251 24.12 -5.19 7.65
CA PRO A 251 25.44 -4.64 7.36
C PRO A 251 25.64 -4.23 5.91
N ASP A 252 24.95 -4.90 5.00
CA ASP A 252 25.00 -4.63 3.56
C ASP A 252 23.58 -4.25 3.09
N PHE A 253 23.44 -3.07 2.47
CA PHE A 253 22.19 -2.52 1.95
C PHE A 253 21.49 -3.47 0.97
N ARG A 254 22.25 -4.16 0.12
CA ARG A 254 21.69 -5.11 -0.85
C ARG A 254 20.94 -6.26 -0.19
N ASN A 255 21.41 -6.69 0.97
CA ASN A 255 20.90 -7.90 1.61
C ASN A 255 19.42 -7.79 2.02
N ILE A 256 18.89 -6.58 2.26
CA ILE A 256 17.46 -6.41 2.59
C ILE A 256 16.53 -6.85 1.45
N PHE A 257 17.03 -6.86 0.21
CA PHE A 257 16.26 -7.22 -0.98
C PHE A 257 16.43 -8.69 -1.40
N LEU A 258 17.18 -9.47 -0.64
CA LEU A 258 17.38 -10.89 -0.91
C LEU A 258 16.29 -11.73 -0.23
N PRO A 259 15.75 -12.77 -0.88
CA PRO A 259 14.68 -13.61 -0.32
C PRO A 259 15.00 -14.27 1.00
N GLU A 260 16.27 -14.65 1.19
CA GLU A 260 16.74 -15.25 2.44
C GLU A 260 16.68 -14.29 3.63
N ASN A 261 16.48 -13.01 3.37
CA ASN A 261 16.35 -11.96 4.37
C ASN A 261 14.90 -11.42 4.49
N ASP A 262 13.93 -12.10 3.90
CA ASP A 262 12.51 -11.77 4.12
C ASP A 262 12.20 -11.75 5.61
N ASN A 263 11.50 -10.68 6.05
CA ASN A 263 11.18 -10.45 7.45
C ASN A 263 12.41 -10.36 8.40
N CYS A 264 13.57 -9.96 7.87
CA CYS A 264 14.77 -9.73 8.68
C CYS A 264 14.57 -8.58 9.71
N PRO A 265 15.50 -8.42 10.67
CA PRO A 265 15.38 -7.37 11.71
C PRO A 265 15.30 -5.93 11.20
N GLU A 266 15.60 -5.64 9.95
CA GLU A 266 15.43 -4.31 9.35
C GLU A 266 13.98 -4.02 8.98
N ILE A 267 13.15 -5.05 8.79
CA ILE A 267 11.76 -4.90 8.36
C ILE A 267 10.85 -4.64 9.56
N LEU A 268 10.22 -3.47 9.59
CA LEU A 268 9.23 -3.12 10.63
C LEU A 268 7.83 -3.65 10.32
N PHE A 269 7.47 -3.69 9.05
CA PHE A 269 6.19 -4.18 8.55
C PHE A 269 6.28 -4.38 7.04
N SER A 270 5.81 -5.51 6.56
CA SER A 270 5.74 -5.80 5.13
C SER A 270 4.43 -6.50 4.78
N VAL A 271 3.93 -6.23 3.58
CA VAL A 271 2.81 -6.98 3.00
C VAL A 271 3.37 -8.31 2.52
N GLN A 272 2.83 -9.40 3.06
CA GLN A 272 3.31 -10.74 2.71
C GLN A 272 2.66 -11.16 1.39
N ALA A 273 3.44 -11.16 0.32
CA ALA A 273 3.00 -11.70 -0.96
C ALA A 273 3.03 -13.24 -0.91
N SER A 274 2.03 -13.88 -1.50
CA SER A 274 1.93 -15.35 -1.53
C SER A 274 1.77 -15.87 -2.95
N ILE A 275 2.12 -17.14 -3.15
CA ILE A 275 1.86 -17.89 -4.37
C ILE A 275 0.98 -19.09 -4.06
N ASN A 276 0.18 -19.52 -5.04
CA ASN A 276 -0.69 -20.69 -4.90
C ASN A 276 -1.69 -20.57 -3.72
N ASP A 277 -2.12 -19.36 -3.41
CA ASP A 277 -3.04 -19.04 -2.31
C ASP A 277 -4.52 -19.22 -2.68
N GLY A 278 -4.79 -19.68 -3.90
CA GLY A 278 -6.14 -19.87 -4.43
C GLY A 278 -6.74 -18.62 -5.07
N SER A 279 -6.01 -17.52 -5.14
CA SER A 279 -6.43 -16.35 -5.89
C SER A 279 -6.50 -16.65 -7.41
N PRO A 280 -7.43 -16.05 -8.16
CA PRO A 280 -7.48 -16.21 -9.60
C PRO A 280 -6.14 -15.82 -10.24
N ASN A 281 -5.55 -16.72 -11.01
CA ASN A 281 -4.28 -16.52 -11.70
C ASN A 281 -3.05 -16.28 -10.79
N ASN A 282 -3.08 -16.71 -9.55
CA ASN A 282 -2.03 -16.43 -8.55
C ASN A 282 -1.69 -14.92 -8.49
N TYR A 283 -2.71 -14.11 -8.58
CA TYR A 283 -2.54 -12.68 -8.69
C TYR A 283 -2.41 -12.07 -7.29
N ASN A 284 -1.27 -11.46 -7.04
CA ASN A 284 -1.09 -10.51 -5.97
C ASN A 284 -0.71 -9.15 -6.57
N GLY A 285 -0.98 -8.08 -5.88
CA GLY A 285 -0.83 -6.72 -6.40
C GLY A 285 0.61 -6.25 -6.60
N ASN A 286 1.59 -7.14 -6.55
CA ASN A 286 2.99 -6.79 -6.73
C ASN A 286 3.35 -6.57 -8.21
N PRO A 287 3.64 -5.33 -8.65
CA PRO A 287 4.03 -5.04 -10.02
C PRO A 287 5.53 -5.27 -10.29
N GLY A 288 6.31 -5.74 -9.30
CA GLY A 288 7.77 -5.77 -9.34
C GLY A 288 8.35 -6.44 -10.58
N ASP A 289 7.81 -7.59 -10.96
CA ASP A 289 8.22 -8.33 -12.16
C ASP A 289 8.02 -7.58 -13.48
N ARG A 290 7.07 -6.64 -13.53
CA ARG A 290 6.75 -5.85 -14.72
C ARG A 290 7.53 -4.53 -14.80
N LEU A 291 8.06 -4.06 -13.69
CA LEU A 291 8.86 -2.83 -13.62
C LEU A 291 10.32 -3.06 -14.01
N LEU A 292 10.77 -4.31 -14.02
CA LEU A 292 12.16 -4.70 -14.27
C LEU A 292 12.71 -4.27 -15.65
N PRO A 293 14.04 -4.16 -15.79
CA PRO A 293 14.63 -3.66 -17.02
C PRO A 293 14.39 -4.61 -18.21
N PRO A 294 14.02 -4.09 -19.38
CA PRO A 294 14.04 -4.88 -20.60
C PRO A 294 15.45 -4.98 -21.13
N GLY A 295 15.84 -6.15 -21.56
CA GLY A 295 17.12 -6.38 -22.22
C GLY A 295 18.01 -7.36 -21.48
N GLY A 296 19.11 -7.78 -22.13
CA GLY A 296 19.95 -8.83 -21.61
C GLY A 296 19.19 -10.15 -21.44
N PRO A 297 19.49 -10.91 -20.40
CA PRO A 297 18.81 -12.17 -20.10
C PRO A 297 17.40 -11.98 -19.50
N TYR A 298 16.99 -10.72 -19.24
CA TYR A 298 15.77 -10.38 -18.49
C TYR A 298 14.77 -9.62 -19.35
N PRO A 299 13.83 -10.31 -20.03
CA PRO A 299 12.84 -9.68 -20.88
C PRO A 299 11.72 -9.06 -20.02
N ASN A 300 11.79 -7.75 -19.82
CA ASN A 300 10.79 -6.99 -19.06
C ASN A 300 10.31 -5.76 -19.79
N TYR A 301 9.31 -5.05 -19.21
CA TYR A 301 8.64 -3.95 -19.88
C TYR A 301 9.40 -2.62 -19.83
N GLY A 302 10.38 -2.46 -18.92
CA GLY A 302 11.26 -1.29 -18.84
C GLY A 302 10.61 -0.05 -18.28
N PHE A 303 9.70 -0.21 -17.35
CA PHE A 303 9.14 0.88 -16.56
C PHE A 303 10.10 1.31 -15.44
N LEU A 304 9.78 2.42 -14.76
CA LEU A 304 10.50 2.97 -13.63
C LEU A 304 11.98 3.22 -13.93
N ARG A 305 12.24 3.98 -14.99
CA ARG A 305 13.60 4.23 -15.48
C ARG A 305 14.29 5.31 -14.65
N PRO A 306 15.42 5.01 -13.96
CA PRO A 306 16.17 5.99 -13.21
C PRO A 306 16.57 7.18 -14.06
N SER A 307 16.42 8.39 -13.51
CA SER A 307 16.85 9.61 -14.15
C SER A 307 18.35 9.90 -13.91
N GLN A 308 18.92 10.82 -14.68
CA GLN A 308 20.25 11.34 -14.41
C GLN A 308 20.30 12.06 -13.06
N ASN A 309 19.22 12.73 -12.65
CA ASN A 309 19.15 13.41 -11.36
C ASN A 309 19.32 12.43 -10.20
N LEU A 310 18.62 11.29 -10.25
CA LEU A 310 18.82 10.25 -9.23
C LEU A 310 20.27 9.77 -9.18
N VAL A 311 20.88 9.50 -10.34
CA VAL A 311 22.29 9.05 -10.39
C VAL A 311 23.22 10.12 -9.79
N ASN A 312 23.00 11.39 -10.11
CA ASN A 312 23.80 12.50 -9.58
C ASN A 312 23.62 12.69 -8.07
N ALA A 313 22.45 12.40 -7.52
CA ALA A 313 22.19 12.47 -6.08
C ALA A 313 23.04 11.49 -5.24
N TYR A 314 23.59 10.46 -5.89
CA TYR A 314 24.54 9.54 -5.24
C TYR A 314 26.00 9.98 -5.31
N LYS A 315 26.32 11.11 -5.97
CA LYS A 315 27.69 11.61 -6.06
C LYS A 315 28.21 12.05 -4.69
N THR A 316 29.45 11.68 -4.39
CA THR A 316 30.09 12.05 -3.12
C THR A 316 31.47 12.66 -3.35
N ASP A 317 32.00 13.33 -2.36
CA ASP A 317 33.42 13.67 -2.27
C ASP A 317 34.24 12.43 -1.82
N SER A 318 35.56 12.60 -1.72
CA SER A 318 36.46 11.54 -1.28
C SER A 318 36.27 11.09 0.18
N ASN A 319 35.45 11.82 0.96
CA ASN A 319 35.08 11.48 2.35
C ASN A 319 33.70 10.82 2.45
N GLY A 320 33.02 10.64 1.32
CA GLY A 320 31.67 10.08 1.27
C GLY A 320 30.55 11.07 1.58
N LEU A 321 30.85 12.38 1.61
CA LEU A 321 29.81 13.40 1.79
C LEU A 321 29.14 13.75 0.46
N PRO A 322 27.82 13.98 0.42
CA PRO A 322 27.11 14.35 -0.79
C PRO A 322 27.75 15.53 -1.51
N LEU A 323 27.88 15.44 -2.83
CA LEU A 323 28.49 16.46 -3.70
C LEU A 323 27.51 16.86 -4.80
N GLU A 324 27.01 18.10 -4.71
CA GLU A 324 26.13 18.72 -5.69
C GLU A 324 26.95 19.75 -6.51
N ASP A 325 27.74 19.31 -7.48
CA ASP A 325 28.57 20.15 -8.32
C ASP A 325 27.93 20.47 -9.69
N GLY A 326 26.73 19.95 -9.97
CA GLY A 326 26.03 20.13 -11.24
C GLY A 326 26.67 19.40 -12.43
N ILE A 327 27.56 18.44 -12.15
CA ILE A 327 28.27 17.65 -13.16
C ILE A 327 27.76 16.22 -13.07
N ASP A 328 27.45 15.63 -14.21
CA ASP A 328 27.01 14.24 -14.27
C ASP A 328 28.06 13.26 -13.75
N VAL A 329 27.58 12.23 -13.04
CA VAL A 329 28.44 11.16 -12.52
C VAL A 329 29.16 10.44 -13.66
N SER A 330 30.46 10.32 -13.53
CA SER A 330 31.35 9.57 -14.42
C SER A 330 31.91 8.31 -13.74
N GLU A 331 32.58 7.45 -14.51
CA GLU A 331 33.18 6.20 -14.00
C GLU A 331 34.23 6.41 -12.90
N ASN A 332 34.87 7.59 -12.85
CA ASN A 332 35.95 7.90 -11.91
C ASN A 332 35.49 8.71 -10.69
N ASP A 333 34.21 9.03 -10.60
CA ASP A 333 33.68 9.80 -9.47
C ASP A 333 33.47 8.92 -8.24
N TYR A 334 33.64 9.52 -7.07
CA TYR A 334 33.18 8.89 -5.84
C TYR A 334 31.66 8.91 -5.80
N VAL A 335 31.07 7.78 -5.46
CA VAL A 335 29.63 7.63 -5.32
C VAL A 335 29.28 6.84 -4.05
N ASP A 336 28.10 7.09 -3.50
CA ASP A 336 27.53 6.22 -2.48
C ASP A 336 27.40 4.78 -3.02
N THR A 337 27.87 3.81 -2.27
CA THR A 337 27.89 2.39 -2.67
C THR A 337 26.52 1.82 -2.99
N ARG A 338 25.44 2.46 -2.50
CA ARG A 338 24.05 2.06 -2.81
C ARG A 338 23.67 2.33 -4.26
N LEU A 339 24.39 3.22 -4.98
CA LEU A 339 24.06 3.55 -6.37
C LEU A 339 24.02 2.29 -7.26
N ASP A 340 25.05 1.46 -7.23
CA ASP A 340 25.16 0.31 -8.10
C ASP A 340 24.24 -0.86 -7.70
N HIS A 341 23.66 -0.79 -6.51
CA HIS A 341 22.57 -1.67 -6.10
C HIS A 341 21.19 -1.14 -6.51
N THR A 342 21.06 0.18 -6.68
CA THR A 342 19.78 0.83 -7.02
C THR A 342 19.60 1.01 -8.52
N VAL A 343 20.68 1.38 -9.23
CA VAL A 343 20.67 1.75 -10.64
C VAL A 343 21.66 0.91 -11.43
N ALA A 344 21.17 0.20 -12.43
CA ALA A 344 22.02 -0.44 -13.42
C ALA A 344 22.58 0.63 -14.38
N ARG A 345 23.92 0.73 -14.45
CA ARG A 345 24.64 1.75 -15.22
C ARG A 345 25.53 1.09 -16.29
N PRO A 346 25.63 1.70 -17.50
CA PRO A 346 26.55 1.18 -18.53
C PRO A 346 27.98 1.04 -18.01
N GLY A 347 28.63 -0.08 -18.33
CA GLY A 347 29.99 -0.36 -17.93
C GLY A 347 30.19 -0.86 -16.49
N ILE A 348 29.12 -0.93 -15.70
CA ILE A 348 29.14 -1.42 -14.31
C ILE A 348 28.56 -2.82 -14.22
N MET A 349 29.04 -3.62 -13.26
CA MET A 349 28.50 -4.96 -13.01
C MET A 349 27.07 -4.87 -12.51
N PHE A 350 26.16 -5.51 -13.22
CA PHE A 350 24.76 -5.63 -12.82
C PHE A 350 24.61 -6.81 -11.87
N LEU A 351 24.18 -6.55 -10.64
CA LEU A 351 23.96 -7.54 -9.58
C LEU A 351 25.16 -8.47 -9.31
N ASP A 352 26.39 -8.03 -9.60
CA ASP A 352 27.62 -8.83 -9.54
C ASP A 352 27.63 -10.07 -10.44
N VAL A 353 26.69 -10.16 -11.38
CA VAL A 353 26.55 -11.33 -12.27
C VAL A 353 27.14 -11.07 -13.65
N GLN A 354 26.83 -9.91 -14.23
CA GLN A 354 27.27 -9.58 -15.59
C GLN A 354 27.43 -8.08 -15.80
N LEU A 355 28.30 -7.71 -16.74
CA LEU A 355 28.46 -6.32 -17.14
C LEU A 355 27.14 -5.79 -17.75
N TYR A 356 26.72 -4.58 -17.36
CA TYR A 356 25.60 -3.91 -18.00
C TYR A 356 26.08 -3.31 -19.32
N ASP A 357 25.89 -4.06 -20.41
CA ASP A 357 26.34 -3.69 -21.76
C ASP A 357 25.20 -3.64 -22.80
N TRP A 358 23.94 -3.78 -22.34
CA TRP A 358 22.79 -3.70 -23.24
C TRP A 358 22.14 -2.33 -23.25
N THR A 359 21.48 -2.02 -24.36
CA THR A 359 20.72 -0.79 -24.52
C THR A 359 19.28 -1.03 -24.03
N PRO A 360 18.82 -0.34 -22.99
CA PRO A 360 17.45 -0.48 -22.52
C PRO A 360 16.46 0.10 -23.55
N ARG A 361 15.22 -0.32 -23.44
CA ARG A 361 14.11 0.13 -24.31
C ARG A 361 13.96 1.65 -24.23
N GLU A 362 13.80 2.33 -25.39
CA GLU A 362 13.66 3.81 -25.48
C GLU A 362 14.79 4.59 -24.80
N ALA A 363 16.02 4.09 -24.87
CA ALA A 363 17.18 4.74 -24.20
C ALA A 363 17.43 6.16 -24.71
N THR A 364 17.06 6.49 -25.92
CA THR A 364 17.17 7.84 -26.49
C THR A 364 16.23 8.84 -25.83
N VAL A 365 15.18 8.37 -25.18
CA VAL A 365 14.17 9.20 -24.48
C VAL A 365 14.42 9.19 -22.99
N TYR A 366 14.65 8.02 -22.39
CA TYR A 366 14.69 7.80 -20.94
C TYR A 366 16.12 7.59 -20.40
N GLY A 367 17.14 7.74 -21.23
CA GLY A 367 18.54 7.54 -20.84
C GLY A 367 18.95 6.06 -20.74
N PRO A 368 20.25 5.83 -20.39
CA PRO A 368 20.84 4.51 -20.45
C PRO A 368 20.59 3.63 -19.21
N TYR A 369 19.96 4.18 -18.18
CA TYR A 369 19.83 3.52 -16.88
C TYR A 369 18.64 2.57 -16.80
N SER A 370 18.73 1.57 -15.90
CA SER A 370 17.63 0.66 -15.59
C SER A 370 17.52 0.45 -14.07
N PRO A 371 16.32 0.16 -13.52
CA PRO A 371 16.19 -0.13 -12.10
C PRO A 371 16.89 -1.45 -11.77
N CYS A 372 17.54 -1.52 -10.61
CA CYS A 372 18.32 -2.68 -10.18
C CYS A 372 17.67 -3.43 -9.01
N LEU A 373 17.25 -2.74 -7.96
CA LEU A 373 16.76 -3.33 -6.71
C LEU A 373 15.54 -4.25 -6.87
N LEU A 374 14.65 -3.94 -7.79
CA LEU A 374 13.45 -4.74 -8.03
C LEU A 374 13.74 -6.14 -8.57
N TYR A 375 14.96 -6.38 -9.08
CA TYR A 375 15.35 -7.67 -9.61
C TYR A 375 15.82 -8.66 -8.53
N THR A 376 16.31 -8.17 -7.41
CA THR A 376 16.82 -9.01 -6.32
C THR A 376 15.71 -9.59 -5.44
N SER A 377 14.49 -9.05 -5.54
CA SER A 377 13.33 -9.68 -4.95
C SER A 377 12.75 -10.69 -5.95
N PRO A 378 12.91 -12.02 -5.77
CA PRO A 378 12.29 -12.96 -6.67
C PRO A 378 10.80 -12.73 -6.66
N SER A 379 10.23 -12.63 -7.84
CA SER A 379 8.81 -12.77 -8.01
C SER A 379 8.39 -14.11 -7.42
N PRO A 380 7.27 -14.18 -6.70
CA PRO A 380 6.68 -15.47 -6.32
C PRO A 380 6.47 -16.45 -7.49
N ARG A 381 6.62 -15.95 -8.73
CA ARG A 381 6.57 -16.75 -9.96
C ARG A 381 7.88 -17.46 -10.30
N ASP A 382 8.99 -17.08 -9.68
CA ASP A 382 10.32 -17.63 -9.99
C ASP A 382 10.65 -18.87 -9.13
N THR A 383 9.80 -19.22 -8.20
CA THR A 383 9.87 -20.42 -7.37
C THR A 383 8.73 -21.39 -7.66
#